data_70c6eec88290024de6e78442504e1a0e
#
_entry.id   70c6eec88290024de6e78442504e1a0e
#
_cell.length_a   1.000
_cell.length_b   1.000
_cell.length_c   1.000
_cell.angle_alpha   90.00
_cell.angle_beta   90.00
_cell.angle_gamma   90.00
#
_symmetry.space_group_name_H-M   'P 1'
#
loop_
_entity.id
_entity.type
_entity.pdbx_description
1 polymer ?
#
loop_
_entity_poly.entity_id
_entity_poly.type
_entity_poly.pdbx_seq_one_letter_code
_entity_poly.pdbx_strand_id
1 'polypeptide(L)'
;MSAFFELRIYQISPGKMNEWVSYMENTIMPFQIEKGMVIHGSFVMDSSDQFALENGERVMNSEEKGNTYVWIRRFESQEEKIKLYNDVYESKEWLENIAPTVAKLVDRNSILVQNLSSTPLSVLK
;
A
#
# COMPACT_ATOMS: atom_id res chain seq x y z
N MET A 1 2.64 -22.87 8.00
CA MET A 1 3.20 -21.60 7.63
C MET A 1 2.54 -20.48 8.37
N SER A 2 3.33 -19.60 8.93
CA SER A 2 2.80 -18.48 9.68
C SER A 2 2.25 -17.40 8.76
N ALA A 3 1.50 -16.48 9.34
CA ALA A 3 1.00 -15.31 8.65
C ALA A 3 2.16 -14.43 8.16
N PHE A 4 1.88 -13.60 7.20
CA PHE A 4 2.86 -12.67 6.66
C PHE A 4 2.18 -11.35 6.30
N PHE A 5 3.00 -10.34 6.05
CA PHE A 5 2.52 -9.01 5.69
C PHE A 5 2.90 -8.70 4.25
N GLU A 6 2.05 -7.96 3.58
CA GLU A 6 2.34 -7.44 2.26
C GLU A 6 2.49 -5.92 2.37
N LEU A 7 3.69 -5.45 2.07
CA LEU A 7 3.99 -4.03 2.02
C LEU A 7 3.81 -3.54 0.58
N ARG A 8 3.04 -2.47 0.42
CA ARG A 8 2.86 -1.84 -0.88
C ARG A 8 3.28 -0.39 -0.83
N ILE A 9 4.05 0.02 -1.82
CA ILE A 9 4.54 1.39 -1.95
C ILE A 9 4.12 1.93 -3.30
N TYR A 10 3.41 3.06 -3.29
CA TYR A 10 2.87 3.69 -4.49
C TYR A 10 3.41 5.10 -4.64
N GLN A 11 3.64 5.51 -5.89
CA GLN A 11 3.83 6.92 -6.18
C GLN A 11 2.51 7.47 -6.70
N ILE A 12 1.99 8.48 -6.00
CA ILE A 12 0.72 9.12 -6.33
C ILE A 12 1.00 10.27 -7.29
N SER A 13 0.10 10.51 -8.22
CA SER A 13 0.23 11.61 -9.17
C SER A 13 0.36 12.94 -8.42
N PRO A 14 1.22 13.85 -8.89
CA PRO A 14 1.44 15.14 -8.19
C PRO A 14 0.13 15.89 -7.92
N GLY A 15 -0.03 16.36 -6.68
CA GLY A 15 -1.22 17.10 -6.27
C GLY A 15 -2.45 16.25 -5.99
N LYS A 16 -2.35 14.92 -6.08
CA LYS A 16 -3.50 14.02 -5.93
C LYS A 16 -3.53 13.24 -4.63
N MET A 17 -2.60 13.49 -3.71
CA MET A 17 -2.53 12.69 -2.48
C MET A 17 -3.79 12.79 -1.63
N ASN A 18 -4.34 13.99 -1.45
CA ASN A 18 -5.55 14.13 -0.65
C ASN A 18 -6.74 13.37 -1.27
N GLU A 19 -6.86 13.44 -2.59
CA GLU A 19 -7.90 12.71 -3.31
C GLU A 19 -7.67 11.20 -3.18
N TRP A 20 -6.42 10.76 -3.28
CA TRP A 20 -6.07 9.34 -3.13
C TRP A 20 -6.39 8.82 -1.73
N VAL A 21 -5.98 9.55 -0.68
CA VAL A 21 -6.26 9.14 0.70
C VAL A 21 -7.76 9.06 0.94
N SER A 22 -8.51 10.05 0.47
CA SER A 22 -9.96 10.03 0.59
C SER A 22 -10.57 8.81 -0.11
N TYR A 23 -10.06 8.47 -1.29
CA TYR A 23 -10.55 7.32 -2.04
C TYR A 23 -10.21 5.99 -1.34
N MET A 24 -9.00 5.88 -0.79
CA MET A 24 -8.62 4.72 0.01
C MET A 24 -9.53 4.54 1.23
N GLU A 25 -9.75 5.63 1.99
CA GLU A 25 -10.51 5.57 3.23
C GLU A 25 -11.99 5.32 3.00
N ASN A 26 -12.56 5.88 1.94
CA ASN A 26 -14.00 5.84 1.71
C ASN A 26 -14.46 4.75 0.74
N THR A 27 -13.58 4.23 -0.08
CA THR A 27 -13.95 3.27 -1.12
C THR A 27 -13.11 2.00 -1.09
N ILE A 28 -11.78 2.11 -1.27
CA ILE A 28 -10.94 0.92 -1.45
C ILE A 28 -10.85 0.09 -0.18
N MET A 29 -10.50 0.71 0.95
CA MET A 29 -10.35 -0.04 2.20
C MET A 29 -11.67 -0.64 2.68
N PRO A 30 -12.79 0.10 2.72
CA PRO A 30 -14.07 -0.52 3.09
C PRO A 30 -14.45 -1.70 2.20
N PHE A 31 -14.26 -1.57 0.90
CA PHE A 31 -14.54 -2.65 -0.04
C PHE A 31 -13.70 -3.89 0.24
N GLN A 32 -12.38 -3.69 0.44
CA GLN A 32 -11.48 -4.80 0.70
C GLN A 32 -11.70 -5.45 2.07
N ILE A 33 -11.99 -4.65 3.08
CA ILE A 33 -12.29 -5.15 4.42
C ILE A 33 -13.55 -6.00 4.40
N GLU A 34 -14.56 -5.59 3.67
CA GLU A 34 -15.78 -6.38 3.52
C GLU A 34 -15.49 -7.75 2.88
N LYS A 35 -14.52 -7.82 1.97
CA LYS A 35 -14.10 -9.07 1.35
C LYS A 35 -13.22 -9.94 2.24
N GLY A 36 -12.77 -9.42 3.37
CA GLY A 36 -11.93 -10.16 4.32
C GLY A 36 -10.48 -9.72 4.40
N MET A 37 -10.10 -8.68 3.66
CA MET A 37 -8.73 -8.15 3.77
C MET A 37 -8.50 -7.53 5.14
N VAL A 38 -7.31 -7.76 5.69
CA VAL A 38 -6.89 -7.19 6.97
C VAL A 38 -5.82 -6.15 6.69
N ILE A 39 -6.14 -4.88 6.93
CA ILE A 39 -5.25 -3.76 6.64
C ILE A 39 -4.68 -3.26 7.97
N HIS A 40 -3.35 -3.41 8.14
CA HIS A 40 -2.67 -3.05 9.38
C HIS A 40 -2.15 -1.63 9.39
N GLY A 41 -1.96 -1.03 8.23
CA GLY A 41 -1.47 0.33 8.19
C GLY A 41 -1.71 0.99 6.84
N SER A 42 -1.85 2.30 6.86
CA SER A 42 -2.04 3.15 5.70
C SER A 42 -1.36 4.46 6.00
N PHE A 43 -0.36 4.84 5.19
CA PHE A 43 0.55 5.92 5.52
C PHE A 43 0.83 6.81 4.33
N VAL A 44 0.89 8.10 4.59
CA VAL A 44 1.43 9.07 3.64
C VAL A 44 2.83 9.43 4.10
N MET A 45 3.79 9.44 3.19
CA MET A 45 5.16 9.84 3.55
C MET A 45 5.17 11.29 4.03
N ASP A 46 5.73 11.49 5.22
CA ASP A 46 6.00 12.83 5.72
C ASP A 46 7.20 13.38 4.94
N SER A 47 7.04 14.55 4.34
CA SER A 47 8.09 15.14 3.51
C SER A 47 9.19 15.84 4.32
N SER A 48 9.03 15.96 5.65
CA SER A 48 10.04 16.58 6.50
C SER A 48 11.14 15.59 6.86
N ASP A 49 12.37 16.06 6.92
CA ASP A 49 13.53 15.30 7.40
C ASP A 49 13.80 13.98 6.66
N GLN A 50 13.47 13.91 5.37
CA GLN A 50 13.76 12.73 4.56
C GLN A 50 15.24 12.71 4.19
N PHE A 51 15.90 11.56 4.40
CA PHE A 51 17.29 11.39 3.99
C PHE A 51 17.57 9.92 3.70
N ALA A 52 18.63 9.69 2.95
CA ALA A 52 19.21 8.36 2.74
C ALA A 52 20.62 8.35 3.32
N LEU A 53 21.15 7.17 3.60
CA LEU A 53 22.56 7.04 4.01
C LEU A 53 23.36 6.57 2.80
N GLU A 54 24.44 7.32 2.51
CA GLU A 54 25.44 6.92 1.53
C GLU A 54 26.79 6.89 2.23
N ASN A 55 27.44 5.72 2.24
CA ASN A 55 28.70 5.52 2.95
C ASN A 55 28.65 6.01 4.41
N GLY A 56 27.49 5.82 5.06
CA GLY A 56 27.30 6.23 6.46
C GLY A 56 26.96 7.70 6.66
N GLU A 57 26.87 8.48 5.60
CA GLU A 57 26.53 9.90 5.67
C GLU A 57 25.10 10.14 5.22
N ARG A 58 24.44 11.13 5.83
CA ARG A 58 23.08 11.52 5.45
C ARG A 58 23.07 12.29 4.15
N VAL A 59 22.28 11.81 3.20
CA VAL A 59 22.04 12.53 1.95
C VAL A 59 20.56 12.90 1.95
N MET A 60 20.27 14.19 1.99
CA MET A 60 18.87 14.66 2.01
C MET A 60 18.24 14.43 0.65
N ASN A 61 17.05 13.85 0.64
CA ASN A 61 16.29 13.62 -0.58
C ASN A 61 15.33 14.79 -0.81
N SER A 62 15.81 15.84 -1.45
CA SER A 62 15.03 17.05 -1.70
C SER A 62 13.98 16.86 -2.80
N GLU A 63 14.01 15.75 -3.51
CA GLU A 63 13.05 15.47 -4.58
C GLU A 63 11.80 14.74 -4.09
N GLU A 64 11.85 14.17 -2.89
CA GLU A 64 10.68 13.54 -2.27
C GLU A 64 9.68 14.63 -1.87
N LYS A 65 8.57 14.70 -2.58
CA LYS A 65 7.58 15.77 -2.41
C LYS A 65 6.27 15.30 -1.80
N GLY A 66 6.32 14.25 -0.97
CA GLY A 66 5.12 13.75 -0.30
C GLY A 66 4.15 13.03 -1.22
N ASN A 67 4.66 12.47 -2.32
CA ASN A 67 3.83 11.72 -3.26
C ASN A 67 3.84 10.21 -3.01
N THR A 68 4.55 9.76 -1.99
CA THR A 68 4.66 8.34 -1.67
C THR A 68 3.60 7.95 -0.65
N TYR A 69 2.88 6.89 -0.98
CA TYR A 69 1.86 6.28 -0.13
C TYR A 69 2.27 4.85 0.16
N VAL A 70 2.10 4.42 1.42
CA VAL A 70 2.47 3.07 1.85
C VAL A 70 1.30 2.46 2.59
N TRP A 71 1.00 1.18 2.31
CA TRP A 71 0.03 0.47 3.13
C TRP A 71 0.45 -0.98 3.32
N ILE A 72 -0.04 -1.58 4.40
CA ILE A 72 0.37 -2.91 4.84
C ILE A 72 -0.88 -3.74 5.08
N ARG A 73 -0.94 -4.92 4.45
CA ARG A 73 -2.01 -5.90 4.67
C ARG A 73 -1.42 -7.17 5.27
N ARG A 74 -2.23 -7.89 6.02
CA ARG A 74 -1.83 -9.15 6.65
C ARG A 74 -2.62 -10.30 6.05
N PHE A 75 -1.94 -11.40 5.75
CA PHE A 75 -2.57 -12.63 5.27
C PHE A 75 -2.18 -13.79 6.19
N GLU A 76 -3.13 -14.68 6.47
CA GLU A 76 -2.87 -15.86 7.28
C GLU A 76 -2.00 -16.89 6.56
N SER A 77 -2.10 -16.94 5.22
CA SER A 77 -1.40 -17.91 4.40
C SER A 77 -1.37 -17.43 2.95
N GLN A 78 -0.53 -18.06 2.14
CA GLN A 78 -0.52 -17.81 0.71
C GLN A 78 -1.85 -18.19 0.06
N GLU A 79 -2.48 -19.27 0.54
CA GLU A 79 -3.78 -19.69 0.04
C GLU A 79 -4.85 -18.62 0.29
N GLU A 80 -4.88 -18.04 1.48
CA GLU A 80 -5.79 -16.95 1.79
C GLU A 80 -5.54 -15.74 0.90
N LYS A 81 -4.26 -15.39 0.69
CA LYS A 81 -3.92 -14.26 -0.18
C LYS A 81 -4.46 -14.47 -1.59
N ILE A 82 -4.27 -15.66 -2.16
CA ILE A 82 -4.77 -15.97 -3.50
C ILE A 82 -6.28 -15.83 -3.55
N LYS A 83 -6.98 -16.37 -2.56
CA LYS A 83 -8.44 -16.30 -2.48
C LYS A 83 -8.91 -14.85 -2.41
N LEU A 84 -8.32 -14.06 -1.52
CA LEU A 84 -8.72 -12.66 -1.33
C LEU A 84 -8.36 -11.80 -2.55
N TYR A 85 -7.25 -12.08 -3.21
CA TYR A 85 -6.91 -11.41 -4.47
C TYR A 85 -7.97 -11.66 -5.53
N ASN A 86 -8.43 -12.90 -5.65
CA ASN A 86 -9.49 -13.22 -6.60
C ASN A 86 -10.80 -12.52 -6.22
N ASP A 87 -11.17 -12.55 -4.94
CA ASP A 87 -12.40 -11.93 -4.45
C ASP A 87 -12.41 -10.42 -4.63
N VAL A 88 -11.26 -9.77 -4.57
CA VAL A 88 -11.12 -8.32 -4.71
C VAL A 88 -10.86 -7.94 -6.17
N TYR A 89 -9.73 -8.39 -6.72
CA TYR A 89 -9.20 -7.86 -7.97
C TYR A 89 -9.84 -8.46 -9.22
N GLU A 90 -10.48 -9.60 -9.10
CA GLU A 90 -11.25 -10.20 -10.20
C GLU A 90 -12.73 -9.86 -10.13
N SER A 91 -13.16 -9.09 -9.11
CA SER A 91 -14.55 -8.71 -8.98
C SER A 91 -14.94 -7.67 -10.02
N LYS A 92 -16.21 -7.68 -10.38
CA LYS A 92 -16.77 -6.69 -11.30
C LYS A 92 -16.64 -5.27 -10.73
N GLU A 93 -16.89 -5.13 -9.43
CA GLU A 93 -16.79 -3.83 -8.76
C GLU A 93 -15.38 -3.25 -8.87
N TRP A 94 -14.36 -4.08 -8.61
CA TRP A 94 -12.97 -3.61 -8.76
C TRP A 94 -12.66 -3.25 -10.21
N LEU A 95 -12.92 -4.16 -11.12
CA LEU A 95 -12.50 -4.00 -12.51
C LEU A 95 -13.20 -2.84 -13.21
N GLU A 96 -14.47 -2.64 -12.96
CA GLU A 96 -15.27 -1.64 -13.67
C GLU A 96 -15.32 -0.29 -12.97
N ASN A 97 -15.33 -0.28 -11.62
CA ASN A 97 -15.60 0.94 -10.88
C ASN A 97 -14.39 1.48 -10.10
N ILE A 98 -13.50 0.62 -9.63
CA ILE A 98 -12.39 1.04 -8.77
C ILE A 98 -11.08 1.18 -9.55
N ALA A 99 -10.69 0.15 -10.30
CA ALA A 99 -9.41 0.16 -11.01
C ALA A 99 -9.25 1.36 -11.96
N PRO A 100 -10.27 1.83 -12.67
CA PRO A 100 -10.12 3.01 -13.52
C PRO A 100 -9.76 4.27 -12.74
N THR A 101 -10.28 4.44 -11.52
CA THR A 101 -9.94 5.57 -10.67
C THR A 101 -8.52 5.44 -10.13
N VAL A 102 -8.11 4.24 -9.72
CA VAL A 102 -6.73 3.99 -9.31
C VAL A 102 -5.76 4.39 -10.44
N ALA A 103 -6.09 4.02 -11.68
CA ALA A 103 -5.24 4.35 -12.83
C ALA A 103 -5.05 5.84 -13.04
N LYS A 104 -5.99 6.66 -12.58
CA LYS A 104 -5.90 8.13 -12.72
C LYS A 104 -5.08 8.77 -11.60
N LEU A 105 -4.97 8.12 -10.45
CA LEU A 105 -4.37 8.71 -9.25
C LEU A 105 -2.98 8.16 -8.94
N VAL A 106 -2.67 6.94 -9.37
CA VAL A 106 -1.42 6.24 -9.05
C VAL A 106 -0.62 6.01 -10.31
N ASP A 107 0.70 6.23 -10.24
CA ASP A 107 1.61 5.74 -11.25
C ASP A 107 1.76 4.23 -11.05
N ARG A 108 0.98 3.45 -11.81
CA ARG A 108 0.93 1.99 -11.64
C ARG A 108 2.26 1.30 -11.96
N ASN A 109 3.12 1.93 -12.76
CA ASN A 109 4.44 1.37 -13.05
C ASN A 109 5.42 1.53 -11.90
N SER A 110 5.07 2.35 -10.90
CA SER A 110 5.89 2.57 -9.72
C SER A 110 5.50 1.68 -8.53
N ILE A 111 4.45 0.89 -8.65
CA ILE A 111 3.95 0.07 -7.53
C ILE A 111 4.97 -1.01 -7.19
N LEU A 112 5.39 -1.01 -5.92
CA LEU A 112 6.22 -2.06 -5.35
C LEU A 112 5.39 -2.87 -4.37
N VAL A 113 5.50 -4.19 -4.46
CA VAL A 113 4.81 -5.12 -3.57
C VAL A 113 5.85 -6.08 -3.00
N GLN A 114 5.92 -6.16 -1.67
CA GLN A 114 6.88 -7.02 -0.99
C GLN A 114 6.20 -7.81 0.12
N ASN A 115 6.49 -9.10 0.21
CA ASN A 115 6.00 -9.95 1.29
C ASN A 115 7.04 -9.95 2.41
N LEU A 116 6.57 -9.79 3.65
CA LEU A 116 7.41 -9.65 4.83
C LEU A 116 6.98 -10.65 5.88
N SER A 117 7.94 -11.36 6.46
CA SER A 117 7.70 -12.25 7.59
C SER A 117 8.17 -11.58 8.87
N SER A 118 7.36 -11.66 9.94
CA SER A 118 7.72 -11.04 11.21
C SER A 118 8.87 -11.76 11.87
N THR A 119 9.81 -11.00 12.43
CA THR A 119 10.85 -11.54 13.30
C THR A 119 10.32 -11.64 14.73
N PRO A 120 11.02 -12.40 15.64
CA PRO A 120 10.46 -12.69 16.96
C PRO A 120 10.08 -11.48 17.81
N LEU A 121 10.78 -10.36 17.68
CA LEU A 121 10.48 -9.16 18.48
C LEU A 121 9.56 -8.17 17.76
N SER A 122 9.09 -8.51 16.57
CA SER A 122 8.16 -7.62 15.85
C SER A 122 6.82 -7.54 16.60
N VAL A 123 6.29 -6.33 16.74
CA VAL A 123 4.96 -6.12 17.30
C VAL A 123 3.89 -6.65 16.33
N LEU A 124 4.08 -6.40 15.03
CA LEU A 124 3.20 -6.97 14.01
C LEU A 124 3.54 -8.44 13.79
N LYS A 125 2.53 -9.27 13.91
CA LYS A 125 2.70 -10.71 13.78
C LYS A 125 1.68 -11.30 12.81
#